data_02cfc24198a8c4b73f994f301916becb
#
_entry.id   02cfc24198a8c4b73f994f301916becb
#
_cell.length_a   1.000
_cell.length_b   1.000
_cell.length_c   1.000
_cell.angle_alpha   90.00
_cell.angle_beta   90.00
_cell.angle_gamma   90.00
#
_symmetry.space_group_name_H-M   'P 1'
#
loop_
_entity.id
_entity.type
_entity.pdbx_description
1 polymer ?
#
loop_
_entity_poly.entity_id
_entity_poly.type
_entity_poly.pdbx_seq_one_letter_code
_entity_poly.pdbx_strand_id
1 'polypeptide(L)'
;RSVPFLIYGLIFIRVCGPGSFTGVLTLAVCSVGLLCKRFTEAIDTLDFRAYHALEAMGTPKLSCVRHAALPQLVPQFFSAWLYRFDVNIREASALGLAGAGGIGAPLILALNQYAWHDVSTLALGMIALSWLVDLVSAFCRRRDA
;
A
#
# COMPACT_ATOMS: atom_id res chain seq x y z
N ARG A 1 -2.09 -7.88 12.53
CA ARG A 1 -3.15 -7.51 11.58
C ARG A 1 -4.37 -6.91 12.27
N SER A 2 -4.75 -7.37 13.43
CA SER A 2 -5.85 -6.83 14.24
C SER A 2 -5.54 -5.47 14.87
N VAL A 3 -4.26 -5.06 14.88
CA VAL A 3 -3.81 -3.80 15.48
C VAL A 3 -3.90 -2.69 14.45
N PRO A 4 -4.56 -1.56 14.75
CA PRO A 4 -4.60 -0.40 13.89
C PRO A 4 -3.19 0.15 13.61
N PHE A 5 -2.95 0.60 12.37
CA PHE A 5 -1.65 1.14 11.95
C PHE A 5 -1.16 2.31 12.82
N LEU A 6 -2.08 3.10 13.36
CA LEU A 6 -1.75 4.20 14.29
C LEU A 6 -1.06 3.72 15.57
N ILE A 7 -1.42 2.55 16.08
CA ILE A 7 -0.77 2.00 17.29
C ILE A 7 0.68 1.65 16.99
N TYR A 8 0.96 1.02 15.84
CA TYR A 8 2.34 0.79 15.38
C TYR A 8 3.09 2.11 15.22
N GLY A 9 2.44 3.12 14.64
CA GLY A 9 3.02 4.45 14.50
C GLY A 9 3.42 5.06 15.85
N LEU A 10 2.55 5.03 16.84
CA LEU A 10 2.83 5.56 18.17
C LEU A 10 3.96 4.80 18.87
N ILE A 11 4.01 3.47 18.76
CA ILE A 11 5.10 2.65 19.32
C ILE A 11 6.43 3.05 18.67
N PHE A 12 6.48 3.13 17.34
CA PHE A 12 7.71 3.48 16.65
C PHE A 12 8.14 4.94 16.90
N ILE A 13 7.19 5.88 17.01
CA ILE A 13 7.50 7.26 17.43
C ILE A 13 8.15 7.28 18.81
N ARG A 14 7.69 6.43 19.72
CA ARG A 14 8.25 6.35 21.07
C ARG A 14 9.66 5.77 21.09
N VAL A 15 9.98 4.83 20.20
CA VAL A 15 11.27 4.12 20.14
C VAL A 15 12.28 4.86 19.28
N CYS A 16 11.89 5.27 18.08
CA CYS A 16 12.78 5.89 17.07
C CYS A 16 12.73 7.42 17.07
N GLY A 17 11.79 8.01 17.81
CA GLY A 17 11.53 9.44 17.79
C GLY A 17 10.56 9.88 16.68
N PRO A 18 10.04 11.11 16.76
CA PRO A 18 9.19 11.69 15.72
C PRO A 18 10.01 11.98 14.45
N GLY A 19 9.48 11.62 13.29
CA GLY A 19 10.14 11.90 12.02
C GLY A 19 9.68 11.01 10.87
N SER A 20 10.07 11.37 9.65
CA SER A 20 9.67 10.65 8.43
C SER A 20 10.15 9.20 8.40
N PHE A 21 11.27 8.88 9.03
CA PHE A 21 11.79 7.51 9.14
C PHE A 21 10.80 6.60 9.88
N THR A 22 10.24 7.09 10.99
CA THR A 22 9.24 6.36 11.78
C THR A 22 7.96 6.10 10.98
N GLY A 23 7.52 7.07 10.18
CA GLY A 23 6.40 6.91 9.26
C GLY A 23 6.63 5.81 8.24
N VAL A 24 7.78 5.83 7.58
CA VAL A 24 8.16 4.79 6.60
C VAL A 24 8.23 3.42 7.24
N LEU A 25 8.83 3.28 8.41
CA LEU A 25 8.94 2.00 9.13
C LEU A 25 7.55 1.45 9.49
N THR A 26 6.66 2.30 9.98
CA THR A 26 5.28 1.92 10.31
C THR A 26 4.54 1.39 9.08
N LEU A 27 4.57 2.14 7.98
CA LEU A 27 3.91 1.75 6.74
C LEU A 27 4.51 0.48 6.13
N ALA A 28 5.83 0.31 6.22
CA ALA A 28 6.51 -0.90 5.74
C ALA A 28 6.02 -2.15 6.49
N VAL A 29 6.04 -2.12 7.83
CA VAL A 29 5.59 -3.25 8.65
C VAL A 29 4.11 -3.59 8.40
N CYS A 30 3.24 -2.57 8.34
CA CYS A 30 1.82 -2.77 8.05
C CYS A 30 1.60 -3.32 6.63
N SER A 31 2.39 -2.85 5.65
CA SER A 31 2.27 -3.27 4.26
C SER A 31 2.61 -4.75 4.06
N VAL A 32 3.66 -5.25 4.73
CA VAL A 32 4.06 -6.67 4.63
C VAL A 32 2.90 -7.60 4.98
N GLY A 33 2.25 -7.37 6.13
CA GLY A 33 1.14 -8.23 6.57
C GLY A 33 -0.06 -8.25 5.62
N LEU A 34 -0.39 -7.10 5.03
CA LEU A 34 -1.50 -6.99 4.09
C LEU A 34 -1.17 -7.57 2.71
N LEU A 35 0.04 -7.31 2.19
CA LEU A 35 0.49 -7.84 0.91
C LEU A 35 0.63 -9.36 0.95
N CYS A 36 1.20 -9.93 2.03
CA CYS A 36 1.28 -11.37 2.21
C CYS A 36 -0.10 -12.02 2.09
N LYS A 37 -1.12 -11.45 2.75
CA LYS A 37 -2.47 -12.00 2.64
C LYS A 37 -3.02 -11.90 1.22
N ARG A 38 -2.88 -10.75 0.56
CA ARG A 38 -3.36 -10.55 -0.82
C ARG A 38 -2.69 -11.51 -1.80
N PHE A 39 -1.40 -11.76 -1.62
CA PHE A 39 -0.67 -12.71 -2.44
C PHE A 39 -1.11 -14.15 -2.20
N THR A 40 -1.38 -14.51 -0.94
CA THR A 40 -1.95 -15.84 -0.64
C THR A 40 -3.32 -16.01 -1.28
N GLU A 41 -4.23 -15.04 -1.11
CA GLU A 41 -5.55 -15.04 -1.74
C GLU A 41 -5.47 -15.16 -3.28
N ALA A 42 -4.50 -14.48 -3.91
CA ALA A 42 -4.26 -14.58 -5.34
C ALA A 42 -3.80 -15.98 -5.77
N ILE A 43 -2.97 -16.64 -4.96
CA ILE A 43 -2.53 -18.02 -5.22
C ILE A 43 -3.69 -19.01 -5.04
N ASP A 44 -4.52 -18.81 -4.00
CA ASP A 44 -5.66 -19.68 -3.72
C ASP A 44 -6.74 -19.64 -4.82
N THR A 45 -6.85 -18.50 -5.52
CA THR A 45 -7.80 -18.31 -6.63
C THR A 45 -7.24 -18.70 -8.00
N LEU A 46 -6.03 -19.28 -8.06
CA LEU A 46 -5.37 -19.66 -9.30
C LEU A 46 -6.15 -20.79 -10.02
N ASP A 47 -6.29 -20.69 -11.35
CA ASP A 47 -6.79 -21.80 -12.14
C ASP A 47 -5.66 -22.82 -12.43
N PHE A 48 -5.71 -23.93 -11.70
CA PHE A 48 -4.73 -25.00 -11.82
C PHE A 48 -4.90 -25.88 -13.07
N ARG A 49 -5.95 -25.69 -13.88
CA ARG A 49 -6.20 -26.53 -15.07
C ARG A 49 -5.04 -26.45 -16.06
N ALA A 50 -4.56 -25.26 -16.34
CA ALA A 50 -3.41 -25.03 -17.23
C ALA A 50 -2.13 -25.64 -16.65
N TYR A 51 -1.94 -25.59 -15.34
CA TYR A 51 -0.81 -26.19 -14.65
C TYR A 51 -0.82 -27.70 -14.78
N HIS A 52 -1.95 -28.37 -14.49
CA HIS A 52 -2.09 -29.82 -14.59
C HIS A 52 -1.99 -30.32 -16.04
N ALA A 53 -2.46 -29.57 -17.03
CA ALA A 53 -2.30 -29.92 -18.43
C ALA A 53 -0.82 -29.96 -18.83
N LEU A 54 -0.01 -28.99 -18.42
CA LEU A 54 1.44 -28.98 -18.67
C LEU A 54 2.17 -30.10 -17.91
N GLU A 55 1.75 -30.39 -16.70
CA GLU A 55 2.32 -31.46 -15.87
C GLU A 55 2.05 -32.84 -16.53
N ALA A 56 0.85 -33.07 -17.07
CA ALA A 56 0.48 -34.27 -17.79
C ALA A 56 1.30 -34.50 -19.07
N MET A 57 1.82 -33.42 -19.68
CA MET A 57 2.74 -33.48 -20.83
C MET A 57 4.19 -33.77 -20.42
N GLY A 58 4.47 -34.05 -19.15
CA GLY A 58 5.82 -34.34 -18.66
C GLY A 58 6.74 -33.13 -18.51
N THR A 59 6.19 -31.90 -18.51
CA THR A 59 6.97 -30.68 -18.38
C THR A 59 7.54 -30.53 -16.95
N PRO A 60 8.80 -30.09 -16.74
CA PRO A 60 9.35 -29.90 -15.42
C PRO A 60 8.57 -28.85 -14.62
N LYS A 61 8.39 -29.08 -13.31
CA LYS A 61 7.55 -28.24 -12.40
C LYS A 61 7.86 -26.75 -12.49
N LEU A 62 9.13 -26.38 -12.60
CA LEU A 62 9.54 -24.97 -12.72
C LEU A 62 9.00 -24.33 -14.00
N SER A 63 8.96 -25.07 -15.10
CA SER A 63 8.39 -24.60 -16.38
C SER A 63 6.87 -24.46 -16.29
N CYS A 64 6.18 -25.39 -15.61
CA CYS A 64 4.73 -25.30 -15.36
C CYS A 64 4.38 -24.03 -14.55
N VAL A 65 5.15 -23.73 -13.49
CA VAL A 65 4.96 -22.49 -12.71
C VAL A 65 5.18 -21.24 -13.57
N ARG A 66 6.25 -21.24 -14.38
CA ARG A 66 6.60 -20.07 -15.20
C ARG A 66 5.60 -19.78 -16.30
N HIS A 67 5.01 -20.81 -16.93
CA HIS A 67 4.16 -20.62 -18.10
C HIS A 67 2.65 -20.69 -17.79
N ALA A 68 2.25 -21.37 -16.72
CA ALA A 68 0.84 -21.48 -16.33
C ALA A 68 0.47 -20.59 -15.14
N ALA A 69 1.27 -20.57 -14.05
CA ALA A 69 0.92 -19.88 -12.84
C ALA A 69 1.35 -18.40 -12.88
N LEU A 70 2.59 -18.12 -13.28
CA LEU A 70 3.16 -16.77 -13.24
C LEU A 70 2.39 -15.74 -14.07
N PRO A 71 1.95 -16.05 -15.31
CA PRO A 71 1.18 -15.08 -16.11
C PRO A 71 -0.17 -14.70 -15.48
N GLN A 72 -0.77 -15.60 -14.70
CA GLN A 72 -2.02 -15.35 -13.99
C GLN A 72 -1.79 -14.55 -12.69
N LEU A 73 -0.66 -14.76 -12.01
CA LEU A 73 -0.33 -14.14 -10.73
C LEU A 73 0.21 -12.71 -10.87
N VAL A 74 1.02 -12.45 -11.89
CA VAL A 74 1.67 -11.12 -12.07
C VAL A 74 0.67 -9.98 -12.10
N PRO A 75 -0.41 -9.99 -12.88
CA PRO A 75 -1.37 -8.90 -12.89
C PRO A 75 -2.09 -8.73 -11.55
N GLN A 76 -2.38 -9.84 -10.84
CA GLN A 76 -3.00 -9.80 -9.52
C GLN A 76 -2.06 -9.20 -8.47
N PHE A 77 -0.79 -9.58 -8.48
CA PHE A 77 0.23 -9.02 -7.59
C PHE A 77 0.46 -7.53 -7.84
N PHE A 78 0.51 -7.13 -9.12
CA PHE A 78 0.64 -5.74 -9.51
C PHE A 78 -0.55 -4.91 -9.04
N SER A 79 -1.77 -5.41 -9.23
CA SER A 79 -2.99 -4.76 -8.73
C SER A 79 -3.01 -4.64 -7.21
N ALA A 80 -2.58 -5.67 -6.48
CA ALA A 80 -2.48 -5.64 -5.02
C ALA A 80 -1.44 -4.62 -4.54
N TRP A 81 -0.32 -4.50 -5.25
CA TRP A 81 0.73 -3.53 -4.95
C TRP A 81 0.27 -2.10 -5.18
N LEU A 82 -0.39 -1.81 -6.31
CA LEU A 82 -0.97 -0.50 -6.60
C LEU A 82 -2.03 -0.10 -5.57
N TYR A 83 -2.90 -1.04 -5.19
CA TYR A 83 -3.88 -0.80 -4.15
C TYR A 83 -3.22 -0.44 -2.81
N ARG A 84 -2.15 -1.17 -2.43
CA ARG A 84 -1.44 -0.88 -1.19
C ARG A 84 -0.73 0.46 -1.23
N PHE A 85 -0.16 0.83 -2.38
CA PHE A 85 0.46 2.14 -2.58
C PHE A 85 -0.52 3.29 -2.34
N ASP A 86 -1.72 3.19 -2.91
CA ASP A 86 -2.80 4.17 -2.72
C ASP A 86 -3.22 4.28 -1.23
N VAL A 87 -3.42 3.15 -0.57
CA VAL A 87 -3.74 3.12 0.88
C VAL A 87 -2.62 3.73 1.71
N ASN A 88 -1.35 3.45 1.38
CA ASN A 88 -0.21 3.99 2.12
C ASN A 88 -0.13 5.52 2.05
N ILE A 89 -0.53 6.15 0.96
CA ILE A 89 -0.55 7.63 0.85
C ILE A 89 -1.56 8.23 1.83
N ARG A 90 -2.73 7.62 1.93
CA ARG A 90 -3.76 8.06 2.89
C ARG A 90 -3.33 7.81 4.35
N GLU A 91 -2.76 6.63 4.63
CA GLU A 91 -2.23 6.30 5.96
C GLU A 91 -1.04 7.21 6.35
N ALA A 92 -0.18 7.59 5.39
CA ALA A 92 0.93 8.52 5.61
C ALA A 92 0.45 9.90 6.07
N SER A 93 -0.65 10.39 5.49
CA SER A 93 -1.26 11.66 5.91
C SER A 93 -1.75 11.60 7.36
N ALA A 94 -2.40 10.50 7.76
CA ALA A 94 -2.86 10.29 9.13
C ALA A 94 -1.69 10.11 10.12
N LEU A 95 -0.63 9.38 9.73
CA LEU A 95 0.59 9.25 10.53
C LEU A 95 1.33 10.56 10.69
N GLY A 96 1.30 11.43 9.68
CA GLY A 96 1.83 12.78 9.74
C GLY A 96 1.19 13.60 10.85
N LEU A 97 -0.13 13.47 11.05
CA LEU A 97 -0.86 14.10 12.17
C LEU A 97 -0.44 13.53 13.53
N ALA A 98 0.02 12.28 13.58
CA ALA A 98 0.52 11.68 14.83
C ALA A 98 1.99 12.04 15.15
N GLY A 99 2.67 12.82 14.28
CA GLY A 99 4.07 13.23 14.49
C GLY A 99 5.09 12.40 13.72
N ALA A 100 4.65 11.51 12.81
CA ALA A 100 5.54 10.73 11.95
C ALA A 100 6.09 11.53 10.74
N GLY A 101 5.99 12.85 10.76
CA GLY A 101 6.51 13.72 9.70
C GLY A 101 5.60 13.81 8.46
N GLY A 102 6.17 14.23 7.31
CA GLY A 102 5.39 14.43 6.09
C GLY A 102 4.51 15.67 6.11
N ILE A 103 3.48 15.71 5.27
CA ILE A 103 2.56 16.85 5.13
C ILE A 103 1.69 17.08 6.37
N GLY A 104 1.50 16.08 7.21
CA GLY A 104 0.73 16.21 8.44
C GLY A 104 1.41 17.07 9.52
N ALA A 105 2.73 17.10 9.56
CA ALA A 105 3.46 17.91 10.55
C ALA A 105 3.23 19.43 10.38
N PRO A 106 3.37 20.02 9.19
CA PRO A 106 2.99 21.41 8.96
C PRO A 106 1.50 21.68 9.24
N LEU A 107 0.62 20.73 8.98
CA LEU A 107 -0.81 20.87 9.26
C LEU A 107 -1.08 21.04 10.77
N ILE A 108 -0.43 20.24 11.61
CA ILE A 108 -0.55 20.39 13.08
C ILE A 108 0.01 21.73 13.54
N LEU A 109 1.14 22.18 13.00
CA LEU A 109 1.72 23.48 13.33
C LEU A 109 0.75 24.62 12.99
N ALA A 110 0.16 24.58 11.80
CA ALA A 110 -0.83 25.57 11.36
C ALA A 110 -2.10 25.54 12.24
N LEU A 111 -2.56 24.34 12.64
CA LEU A 111 -3.68 24.20 13.57
C LEU A 111 -3.39 24.82 14.94
N ASN A 112 -2.20 24.56 15.49
CA ASN A 112 -1.80 25.10 16.80
C ASN A 112 -1.61 26.62 16.77
N GLN A 113 -1.30 27.21 15.62
CA GLN A 113 -1.17 28.64 15.40
C GLN A 113 -2.49 29.32 15.02
N TYR A 114 -3.58 28.55 14.92
CA TYR A 114 -4.89 29.04 14.43
C TYR A 114 -4.84 29.69 13.03
N ALA A 115 -3.85 29.32 12.21
CA ALA A 115 -3.67 29.83 10.85
C ALA A 115 -4.62 29.10 9.87
N TRP A 116 -5.90 29.40 9.95
CA TRP A 116 -6.96 28.68 9.19
C TRP A 116 -6.76 28.72 7.67
N HIS A 117 -6.12 29.76 7.15
CA HIS A 117 -5.78 29.85 5.73
C HIS A 117 -4.79 28.75 5.31
N ASP A 118 -3.75 28.55 6.12
CA ASP A 118 -2.72 27.55 5.84
C ASP A 118 -3.27 26.12 6.04
N VAL A 119 -4.10 25.94 7.06
CA VAL A 119 -4.81 24.66 7.30
C VAL A 119 -5.67 24.28 6.10
N SER A 120 -6.45 25.22 5.57
CA SER A 120 -7.31 24.95 4.42
C SER A 120 -6.50 24.62 3.15
N THR A 121 -5.41 25.33 2.92
CA THR A 121 -4.51 25.11 1.79
C THR A 121 -3.84 23.74 1.84
N LEU A 122 -3.32 23.35 3.01
CA LEU A 122 -2.69 22.05 3.22
C LEU A 122 -3.70 20.90 3.10
N ALA A 123 -4.91 21.08 3.64
CA ALA A 123 -5.98 20.09 3.53
C ALA A 123 -6.42 19.87 2.06
N LEU A 124 -6.61 20.96 1.31
CA LEU A 124 -6.91 20.88 -0.12
C LEU A 124 -5.77 20.20 -0.90
N GLY A 125 -4.52 20.51 -0.57
CA GLY A 125 -3.36 19.85 -1.15
C GLY A 125 -3.35 18.35 -0.92
N MET A 126 -3.68 17.88 0.29
CA MET A 126 -3.78 16.44 0.60
C MET A 126 -4.92 15.77 -0.17
N ILE A 127 -6.08 16.41 -0.29
CA ILE A 127 -7.21 15.89 -1.06
C ILE A 127 -6.84 15.79 -2.53
N ALA A 128 -6.24 16.82 -3.10
CA ALA A 128 -5.82 16.84 -4.51
C ALA A 128 -4.76 15.75 -4.79
N LEU A 129 -3.79 15.57 -3.89
CA LEU A 129 -2.78 14.51 -4.01
C LEU A 129 -3.43 13.12 -3.98
N SER A 130 -4.32 12.85 -3.02
CA SER A 130 -5.02 11.57 -2.93
C SER A 130 -5.85 11.29 -4.18
N TRP A 131 -6.58 12.29 -4.68
CA TRP A 131 -7.37 12.15 -5.89
C TRP A 131 -6.52 11.90 -7.14
N LEU A 132 -5.38 12.57 -7.26
CA LEU A 132 -4.44 12.36 -8.36
C LEU A 132 -3.90 10.93 -8.35
N VAL A 133 -3.54 10.41 -7.18
CA VAL A 133 -3.03 9.04 -7.03
C VAL A 133 -4.13 8.01 -7.33
N ASP A 134 -5.36 8.24 -6.88
CA ASP A 134 -6.51 7.40 -7.22
C ASP A 134 -6.73 7.32 -8.74
N LEU A 135 -6.64 8.48 -9.45
CA LEU A 135 -6.75 8.51 -10.91
C LEU A 135 -5.65 7.72 -11.61
N VAL A 136 -4.40 7.91 -11.19
CA VAL A 136 -3.25 7.18 -11.78
C VAL A 136 -3.39 5.68 -11.52
N SER A 137 -3.75 5.30 -10.30
CA SER A 137 -3.96 3.90 -9.92
C SER A 137 -5.11 3.25 -10.70
N ALA A 138 -6.21 3.98 -10.91
CA ALA A 138 -7.35 3.52 -11.71
C ALA A 138 -6.99 3.35 -13.19
N PHE A 139 -6.18 4.27 -13.72
CA PHE A 139 -5.71 4.20 -15.12
C PHE A 139 -4.79 2.99 -15.34
N CYS A 140 -3.86 2.73 -14.43
CA CYS A 140 -2.98 1.57 -14.50
C CYS A 140 -3.80 0.26 -14.44
N ARG A 141 -4.77 0.15 -13.54
CA ARG A 141 -5.63 -1.05 -13.44
C ARG A 141 -6.48 -1.31 -14.69
N ARG A 142 -6.92 -0.27 -15.40
CA ARG A 142 -7.69 -0.45 -16.66
C ARG A 142 -6.84 -1.00 -17.81
N ARG A 143 -5.54 -0.85 -17.74
CA ARG A 143 -4.64 -1.33 -18.81
C ARG A 143 -4.26 -2.80 -18.64
N ASP A 144 -4.42 -3.34 -17.43
CA ASP A 144 -4.06 -4.73 -17.09
C ASP A 144 -5.27 -5.68 -17.06
N ALA A 145 -6.49 -5.17 -17.32
CA ALA A 145 -7.74 -5.94 -17.50
C ALA A 145 -8.08 -6.10 -18.98
#